data_a2afd22e946b7d2c39baee8ffa6ecb8d
#
_entry.id   a2afd22e946b7d2c39baee8ffa6ecb8d
#
_cell.length_a   1.000
_cell.length_b   1.000
_cell.length_c   1.000
_cell.angle_alpha   90.00
_cell.angle_beta   90.00
_cell.angle_gamma   90.00
#
_symmetry.space_group_name_H-M   'P 1'
#
loop_
_entity.id
_entity.type
_entity.pdbx_description
1 polymer ?
#
loop_
_entity_poly.entity_id
_entity_poly.type
_entity_poly.pdbx_seq_one_letter_code
_entity_poly.pdbx_strand_id
1 'polypeptide(L)'
;MGRIKRIGVLTSGGDAPGMNAAIRAVVRTAIFNGCEAYGIFGGYQGLIEGDVKRLKSNDVSNIIQRGGTILKSARSMESRTPEGRTKAAQMLAEHKIDALVVIGGDGSFTGAKLLIQEHDIPVVGIPGTIDNDLYGTDSTIGYDTAVNTAVEAVDKIKDTASA
;
A
#
# COMPACT_ATOMS: atom_id res chain seq x y z
N MET A 1 18.00 -7.88 17.31
CA MET A 1 16.76 -7.39 16.68
C MET A 1 15.64 -7.49 17.70
N GLY A 2 15.01 -6.39 18.09
CA GLY A 2 13.85 -6.40 18.99
C GLY A 2 12.64 -7.08 18.32
N ARG A 3 11.72 -7.60 19.12
CA ARG A 3 10.48 -8.20 18.61
C ARG A 3 9.60 -7.09 18.01
N ILE A 4 9.23 -7.20 16.73
CA ILE A 4 8.26 -6.29 16.08
C ILE A 4 6.93 -6.40 16.81
N LYS A 5 6.39 -5.26 17.24
CA LYS A 5 5.11 -5.14 17.97
C LYS A 5 4.09 -4.32 17.19
N ARG A 6 4.53 -3.35 16.40
CA ARG A 6 3.67 -2.44 15.65
C ARG A 6 4.05 -2.41 14.19
N ILE A 7 3.09 -2.66 13.32
CA ILE A 7 3.27 -2.71 11.87
C ILE A 7 2.42 -1.61 11.25
N GLY A 8 3.06 -0.72 10.50
CA GLY A 8 2.38 0.24 9.64
C GLY A 8 2.07 -0.38 8.28
N VAL A 9 0.95 -0.02 7.66
CA VAL A 9 0.62 -0.38 6.29
C VAL A 9 0.15 0.85 5.53
N LEU A 10 0.69 1.06 4.35
CA LEU A 10 0.27 2.11 3.42
C LEU A 10 0.09 1.56 2.01
N THR A 11 -0.73 2.27 1.24
CA THR A 11 -0.83 2.11 -0.21
C THR A 11 -0.24 3.34 -0.88
N SER A 12 0.51 3.16 -1.95
CA SER A 12 1.19 4.25 -2.65
C SER A 12 1.12 4.05 -4.16
N GLY A 13 1.12 5.16 -4.90
CA GLY A 13 0.95 5.15 -6.34
C GLY A 13 -0.51 5.17 -6.77
N GLY A 14 -0.81 4.66 -7.96
CA GLY A 14 -2.18 4.41 -8.41
C GLY A 14 -2.82 3.27 -7.62
N ASP A 15 -4.15 3.30 -7.48
CA ASP A 15 -4.86 2.15 -6.90
C ASP A 15 -4.93 0.98 -7.89
N ALA A 16 -5.04 -0.21 -7.33
CA ALA A 16 -5.21 -1.43 -8.09
C ALA A 16 -6.28 -2.33 -7.45
N PRO A 17 -7.07 -3.06 -8.25
CA PRO A 17 -7.99 -4.05 -7.71
C PRO A 17 -7.25 -5.05 -6.82
N GLY A 18 -7.79 -5.31 -5.62
CA GLY A 18 -7.14 -6.21 -4.65
C GLY A 18 -6.28 -5.52 -3.58
N MET A 19 -6.01 -4.21 -3.66
CA MET A 19 -5.30 -3.50 -2.58
C MET A 19 -6.02 -3.62 -1.23
N ASN A 20 -7.34 -3.54 -1.21
CA ASN A 20 -8.12 -3.72 0.02
C ASN A 20 -7.98 -5.14 0.60
N ALA A 21 -7.92 -6.15 -0.26
CA ALA A 21 -7.68 -7.53 0.17
C ALA A 21 -6.28 -7.67 0.80
N ALA A 22 -5.26 -7.05 0.21
CA ALA A 22 -3.90 -7.02 0.74
C ALA A 22 -3.84 -6.29 2.09
N ILE A 23 -4.46 -5.10 2.22
CA ILE A 23 -4.56 -4.36 3.49
C ILE A 23 -5.19 -5.24 4.56
N ARG A 24 -6.31 -5.88 4.25
CA ARG A 24 -7.00 -6.78 5.19
C ARG A 24 -6.11 -7.94 5.62
N ALA A 25 -5.39 -8.56 4.68
CA ALA A 25 -4.48 -9.66 4.97
C ALA A 25 -3.38 -9.21 5.94
N VAL A 26 -2.72 -8.08 5.67
CA VAL A 26 -1.69 -7.49 6.53
C VAL A 26 -2.23 -7.22 7.94
N VAL A 27 -3.35 -6.50 8.05
CA VAL A 27 -3.92 -6.12 9.35
C VAL A 27 -4.33 -7.34 10.16
N ARG A 28 -5.02 -8.30 9.56
CA ARG A 28 -5.48 -9.49 10.29
C ARG A 28 -4.34 -10.42 10.68
N THR A 29 -3.35 -10.58 9.80
CA THR A 29 -2.15 -11.39 10.11
C THR A 29 -1.32 -10.75 11.22
N ALA A 30 -1.14 -9.43 11.20
CA ALA A 30 -0.46 -8.70 12.28
C ALA A 30 -1.15 -8.95 13.62
N ILE A 31 -2.47 -8.75 13.70
CA ILE A 31 -3.27 -8.96 14.91
C ILE A 31 -3.21 -10.42 15.37
N PHE A 32 -3.33 -11.38 14.46
CA PHE A 32 -3.25 -12.81 14.77
C PHE A 32 -1.90 -13.19 15.41
N ASN A 33 -0.82 -12.55 14.98
CA ASN A 33 0.53 -12.76 15.54
C ASN A 33 0.83 -11.89 16.78
N GLY A 34 -0.17 -11.22 17.35
CA GLY A 34 -0.03 -10.41 18.56
C GLY A 34 0.64 -9.05 18.32
N CYS A 35 0.67 -8.57 17.07
CA CYS A 35 1.12 -7.23 16.71
C CYS A 35 -0.07 -6.27 16.64
N GLU A 36 0.19 -4.98 16.87
CA GLU A 36 -0.75 -3.92 16.55
C GLU A 36 -0.57 -3.50 15.07
N ALA A 37 -1.67 -3.26 14.36
CA ALA A 37 -1.66 -2.78 12.99
C ALA A 37 -2.06 -1.30 12.93
N TYR A 38 -1.34 -0.53 12.14
CA TYR A 38 -1.58 0.90 11.91
C TYR A 38 -1.75 1.16 10.42
N GLY A 39 -2.86 1.77 10.03
CA GLY A 39 -3.08 2.27 8.67
C GLY A 39 -2.53 3.67 8.53
N ILE A 40 -1.79 3.90 7.46
CA ILE A 40 -1.25 5.21 7.08
C ILE A 40 -2.08 5.68 5.89
N PHE A 41 -2.83 6.77 6.07
CA PHE A 41 -3.77 7.26 5.07
C PHE A 41 -3.11 8.27 4.14
N GLY A 42 -3.32 8.13 2.82
CA GLY A 42 -2.70 9.03 1.84
C GLY A 42 -1.25 8.68 1.49
N GLY A 43 -0.84 7.42 1.70
CA GLY A 43 0.48 6.93 1.29
C GLY A 43 1.64 7.64 2.00
N TYR A 44 2.72 7.90 1.27
CA TYR A 44 3.89 8.59 1.84
C TYR A 44 3.61 10.02 2.29
N GLN A 45 2.69 10.71 1.62
CA GLN A 45 2.32 12.07 2.04
C GLN A 45 1.64 12.03 3.41
N GLY A 46 0.69 11.14 3.59
CA GLY A 46 0.02 10.98 4.87
C GLY A 46 0.96 10.48 5.99
N LEU A 47 1.98 9.70 5.64
CA LEU A 47 3.01 9.32 6.59
C LEU A 47 3.80 10.55 7.09
N ILE A 48 4.18 11.45 6.18
CA ILE A 48 4.87 12.70 6.51
C ILE A 48 4.00 13.62 7.36
N GLU A 49 2.70 13.67 7.09
CA GLU A 49 1.70 14.48 7.80
C GLU A 49 1.22 13.85 9.12
N GLY A 50 1.56 12.59 9.37
CA GLY A 50 1.15 11.87 10.57
C GLY A 50 -0.30 11.37 10.55
N ASP A 51 -0.93 11.20 9.36
CA ASP A 51 -2.27 10.61 9.27
C ASP A 51 -2.21 9.08 9.46
N VAL A 52 -1.93 8.71 10.70
CA VAL A 52 -1.70 7.34 11.13
C VAL A 52 -2.76 6.94 12.14
N LYS A 53 -3.46 5.84 11.90
CA LYS A 53 -4.53 5.34 12.77
C LYS A 53 -4.37 3.86 13.07
N ARG A 54 -4.57 3.48 14.33
CA ARG A 54 -4.61 2.07 14.71
C ARG A 54 -5.82 1.40 14.05
N LEU A 55 -5.58 0.26 13.42
CA LEU A 55 -6.59 -0.55 12.76
C LEU A 55 -6.92 -1.79 13.60
N LYS A 56 -8.21 -2.06 13.74
CA LYS A 56 -8.76 -3.27 14.35
C LYS A 56 -9.27 -4.22 13.27
N SER A 57 -9.52 -5.46 13.63
CA SER A 57 -10.05 -6.48 12.71
C SER A 57 -11.37 -6.07 12.04
N ASN A 58 -12.20 -5.28 12.73
CA ASN A 58 -13.48 -4.79 12.19
C ASN A 58 -13.30 -3.67 11.15
N ASP A 59 -12.24 -2.86 11.25
CA ASP A 59 -11.99 -1.75 10.33
C ASP A 59 -11.66 -2.25 8.91
N VAL A 60 -11.23 -3.49 8.79
CA VAL A 60 -10.94 -4.16 7.51
C VAL A 60 -11.98 -5.24 7.17
N SER A 61 -13.16 -5.17 7.75
CA SER A 61 -14.26 -6.09 7.43
C SER A 61 -14.96 -5.67 6.14
N ASN A 62 -15.39 -6.66 5.34
CA ASN A 62 -16.18 -6.44 4.11
C ASN A 62 -15.52 -5.50 3.09
N ILE A 63 -14.18 -5.56 2.96
CA ILE A 63 -13.43 -4.73 2.00
C ILE A 63 -12.77 -5.53 0.88
N ILE A 64 -12.74 -6.88 0.95
CA ILE A 64 -12.05 -7.73 -0.04
C ILE A 64 -12.56 -7.48 -1.45
N GLN A 65 -13.87 -7.37 -1.62
CA GLN A 65 -14.53 -7.19 -2.91
C GLN A 65 -14.58 -5.72 -3.38
N ARG A 66 -14.10 -4.79 -2.57
CA ARG A 66 -14.15 -3.36 -2.90
C ARG A 66 -12.92 -2.95 -3.69
N GLY A 67 -13.15 -2.25 -4.82
CA GLY A 67 -12.09 -1.60 -5.57
C GLY A 67 -11.48 -0.41 -4.81
N GLY A 68 -10.42 0.15 -5.36
CA GLY A 68 -9.67 1.23 -4.73
C GLY A 68 -8.90 0.78 -3.50
N THR A 69 -8.62 1.72 -2.63
CA THR A 69 -7.93 1.49 -1.34
C THR A 69 -8.60 2.28 -0.21
N ILE A 70 -8.91 1.61 0.89
CA ILE A 70 -9.48 2.28 2.07
C ILE A 70 -8.47 3.23 2.73
N LEU A 71 -7.17 2.99 2.56
CA LEU A 71 -6.11 3.85 3.08
C LEU A 71 -5.86 5.07 2.18
N LYS A 72 -6.47 5.10 0.98
CA LYS A 72 -6.20 6.10 -0.04
C LYS A 72 -4.72 6.11 -0.46
N SER A 73 -4.42 6.81 -1.51
CA SER A 73 -3.05 7.09 -1.92
C SER A 73 -2.97 8.53 -2.40
N ALA A 74 -1.80 9.13 -2.26
CA ALA A 74 -1.50 10.44 -2.80
C ALA A 74 -0.10 10.45 -3.41
N ARG A 75 0.09 11.28 -4.42
CA ARG A 75 1.44 11.61 -4.90
C ARG A 75 2.11 12.49 -3.88
N SER A 76 3.34 12.16 -3.49
CA SER A 76 4.14 12.96 -2.57
C SER A 76 5.44 13.38 -3.26
N MET A 77 5.58 14.67 -3.53
CA MET A 77 6.86 15.21 -3.99
C MET A 77 7.83 15.32 -2.82
N GLU A 78 7.32 15.59 -1.63
CA GLU A 78 8.12 15.73 -0.41
C GLU A 78 8.82 14.42 -0.03
N SER A 79 8.19 13.25 -0.20
CA SER A 79 8.82 11.95 0.07
C SER A 79 10.02 11.64 -0.81
N ARG A 80 10.18 12.35 -1.94
CA ARG A 80 11.34 12.22 -2.82
C ARG A 80 12.58 12.94 -2.28
N THR A 81 12.41 13.85 -1.33
CA THR A 81 13.52 14.58 -0.70
C THR A 81 14.02 13.86 0.55
N PRO A 82 15.32 13.97 0.90
CA PRO A 82 15.84 13.42 2.15
C PRO A 82 15.12 13.97 3.39
N GLU A 83 14.76 15.26 3.38
CA GLU A 83 14.05 15.93 4.47
C GLU A 83 12.66 15.33 4.68
N GLY A 84 11.91 15.07 3.61
CA GLY A 84 10.60 14.43 3.66
C GLY A 84 10.68 13.00 4.20
N ARG A 85 11.69 12.23 3.79
CA ARG A 85 11.93 10.88 4.31
C ARG A 85 12.33 10.89 5.78
N THR A 86 13.11 11.88 6.20
CA THR A 86 13.43 12.07 7.62
C THR A 86 12.18 12.35 8.45
N LYS A 87 11.26 13.22 7.96
CA LYS A 87 9.96 13.43 8.61
C LYS A 87 9.13 12.16 8.68
N ALA A 88 9.08 11.39 7.57
CA ALA A 88 8.39 10.10 7.55
C ALA A 88 8.94 9.13 8.61
N ALA A 89 10.27 9.04 8.74
CA ALA A 89 10.91 8.23 9.75
C ALA A 89 10.61 8.71 11.18
N GLN A 90 10.57 10.03 11.41
CA GLN A 90 10.17 10.61 12.69
C GLN A 90 8.74 10.24 13.06
N MET A 91 7.78 10.33 12.11
CA MET A 91 6.40 9.92 12.34
C MET A 91 6.27 8.44 12.69
N LEU A 92 7.01 7.57 12.03
CA LEU A 92 7.05 6.16 12.40
C LEU A 92 7.56 5.96 13.84
N ALA A 93 8.60 6.69 14.22
CA ALA A 93 9.16 6.62 15.58
C ALA A 93 8.18 7.17 16.63
N GLU A 94 7.49 8.30 16.37
CA GLU A 94 6.49 8.90 17.26
C GLU A 94 5.31 7.93 17.52
N HIS A 95 4.84 7.26 16.47
CA HIS A 95 3.80 6.24 16.58
C HIS A 95 4.34 4.88 17.05
N LYS A 96 5.66 4.77 17.29
CA LYS A 96 6.35 3.53 17.70
C LYS A 96 6.08 2.37 16.73
N ILE A 97 6.06 2.66 15.43
CA ILE A 97 5.91 1.67 14.38
C ILE A 97 7.28 1.05 14.11
N ASP A 98 7.38 -0.27 14.31
CA ASP A 98 8.64 -1.01 14.23
C ASP A 98 8.98 -1.45 12.79
N ALA A 99 7.97 -1.62 11.94
CA ALA A 99 8.11 -2.07 10.57
C ALA A 99 7.00 -1.54 9.69
N LEU A 100 7.26 -1.41 8.39
CA LEU A 100 6.32 -0.88 7.41
C LEU A 100 6.01 -1.92 6.33
N VAL A 101 4.75 -2.02 5.93
CA VAL A 101 4.30 -2.73 4.73
C VAL A 101 3.85 -1.70 3.70
N VAL A 102 4.46 -1.74 2.53
CA VAL A 102 4.14 -0.84 1.41
C VAL A 102 3.48 -1.64 0.30
N ILE A 103 2.25 -1.27 -0.05
CA ILE A 103 1.50 -1.87 -1.16
C ILE A 103 1.52 -0.88 -2.32
N GLY A 104 2.10 -1.27 -3.45
CA GLY A 104 2.20 -0.37 -4.59
C GLY A 104 3.08 -0.90 -5.72
N GLY A 105 3.52 -0.01 -6.59
CA GLY A 105 4.37 -0.30 -7.74
C GLY A 105 5.84 0.11 -7.54
N ASP A 106 6.58 0.20 -8.63
CA ASP A 106 8.04 0.46 -8.65
C ASP A 106 8.46 1.73 -7.90
N GLY A 107 7.78 2.84 -8.17
CA GLY A 107 8.06 4.11 -7.48
C GLY A 107 7.85 4.04 -5.97
N SER A 108 6.86 3.25 -5.52
CA SER A 108 6.58 3.03 -4.09
C SER A 108 7.71 2.23 -3.42
N PHE A 109 8.24 1.23 -4.13
CA PHE A 109 9.34 0.41 -3.63
C PHE A 109 10.69 1.13 -3.67
N THR A 110 10.89 2.02 -4.64
CA THR A 110 12.04 2.94 -4.63
C THR A 110 12.03 3.81 -3.38
N GLY A 111 10.88 4.39 -3.00
CA GLY A 111 10.74 5.13 -1.74
C GLY A 111 10.99 4.27 -0.50
N ALA A 112 10.47 3.04 -0.49
CA ALA A 112 10.70 2.07 0.58
C ALA A 112 12.19 1.72 0.74
N LYS A 113 12.89 1.48 -0.37
CA LYS A 113 14.33 1.20 -0.37
C LYS A 113 15.14 2.35 0.25
N LEU A 114 14.78 3.58 -0.06
CA LEU A 114 15.44 4.76 0.53
C LEU A 114 15.20 4.85 2.04
N LEU A 115 13.98 4.58 2.53
CA LEU A 115 13.70 4.54 3.97
C LEU A 115 14.54 3.47 4.69
N ILE A 116 14.73 2.29 4.08
CA ILE A 116 15.60 1.25 4.63
C ILE A 116 17.04 1.76 4.70
N GLN A 117 17.55 2.33 3.62
CA GLN A 117 18.95 2.73 3.49
C GLN A 117 19.33 3.93 4.39
N GLU A 118 18.42 4.89 4.52
CA GLU A 118 18.67 6.14 5.23
C GLU A 118 18.31 6.08 6.72
N HIS A 119 17.35 5.24 7.09
CA HIS A 119 16.77 5.24 8.45
C HIS A 119 16.67 3.86 9.10
N ASP A 120 17.19 2.81 8.47
CA ASP A 120 17.18 1.42 8.98
C ASP A 120 15.78 0.91 9.37
N ILE A 121 14.74 1.36 8.64
CA ILE A 121 13.36 0.96 8.87
C ILE A 121 13.09 -0.34 8.14
N PRO A 122 12.69 -1.44 8.81
CA PRO A 122 12.30 -2.67 8.14
C PRO A 122 11.05 -2.46 7.28
N VAL A 123 11.15 -2.75 5.98
CA VAL A 123 10.03 -2.62 5.04
C VAL A 123 9.82 -3.91 4.26
N VAL A 124 8.55 -4.28 4.09
CA VAL A 124 8.12 -5.35 3.18
C VAL A 124 7.24 -4.73 2.08
N GLY A 125 7.57 -5.01 0.82
CA GLY A 125 6.79 -4.60 -0.34
C GLY A 125 5.76 -5.66 -0.75
N ILE A 126 4.54 -5.23 -1.07
CA ILE A 126 3.52 -6.06 -1.70
C ILE A 126 3.22 -5.46 -3.08
N PRO A 127 3.50 -6.18 -4.18
CA PRO A 127 3.29 -5.66 -5.53
C PRO A 127 1.79 -5.52 -5.84
N GLY A 128 1.31 -4.27 -5.87
CA GLY A 128 -0.07 -3.91 -6.17
C GLY A 128 -0.09 -2.77 -7.20
N THR A 129 -0.26 -3.12 -8.47
CA THR A 129 -0.31 -2.19 -9.60
C THR A 129 -0.97 -2.87 -10.79
N ILE A 130 -1.59 -2.08 -11.67
CA ILE A 130 -2.19 -2.58 -12.92
C ILE A 130 -1.19 -2.63 -14.08
N ASP A 131 0.03 -2.15 -13.90
CA ASP A 131 1.03 -2.03 -14.98
C ASP A 131 1.82 -3.32 -15.19
N ASN A 132 1.89 -4.18 -14.18
CA ASN A 132 2.63 -5.46 -14.18
C ASN A 132 4.11 -5.32 -14.64
N ASP A 133 4.75 -4.23 -14.27
CA ASP A 133 6.09 -3.82 -14.72
C ASP A 133 7.17 -3.98 -13.64
N LEU A 134 6.88 -4.74 -12.57
CA LEU A 134 7.82 -4.97 -11.49
C LEU A 134 8.74 -6.17 -11.77
N TYR A 135 10.04 -5.94 -11.73
CA TYR A 135 11.01 -7.02 -11.80
C TYR A 135 10.93 -7.90 -10.55
N GLY A 136 10.94 -9.22 -10.75
CA GLY A 136 10.95 -10.20 -9.65
C GLY A 136 9.57 -10.70 -9.23
N THR A 137 8.50 -10.33 -9.94
CA THR A 137 7.17 -10.93 -9.80
C THR A 137 6.60 -11.27 -11.17
N ASP A 138 5.92 -12.38 -11.28
CA ASP A 138 5.26 -12.81 -12.54
C ASP A 138 3.96 -12.04 -12.76
N SER A 139 3.25 -11.73 -11.70
CA SER A 139 2.00 -10.99 -11.75
C SER A 139 1.83 -10.10 -10.52
N THR A 140 1.40 -8.88 -10.73
CA THR A 140 1.08 -7.91 -9.66
C THR A 140 -0.39 -8.00 -9.27
N ILE A 141 -0.69 -7.72 -8.00
CA ILE A 141 -2.07 -7.65 -7.52
C ILE A 141 -2.80 -6.54 -8.28
N GLY A 142 -3.87 -6.93 -8.99
CA GLY A 142 -4.75 -6.01 -9.72
C GLY A 142 -4.60 -6.04 -11.23
N TYR A 143 -3.49 -6.53 -11.77
CA TYR A 143 -3.25 -6.57 -13.22
C TYR A 143 -4.32 -7.37 -13.96
N ASP A 144 -4.50 -8.65 -13.65
CA ASP A 144 -5.47 -9.52 -14.32
C ASP A 144 -6.90 -8.97 -14.23
N THR A 145 -7.30 -8.48 -13.08
CA THR A 145 -8.63 -7.88 -12.89
C THR A 145 -8.79 -6.63 -13.75
N ALA A 146 -7.78 -5.78 -13.83
CA ALA A 146 -7.82 -4.58 -14.66
C ALA A 146 -7.93 -4.92 -16.15
N VAL A 147 -7.16 -5.89 -16.62
CA VAL A 147 -7.21 -6.38 -18.01
C VAL A 147 -8.60 -6.93 -18.34
N ASN A 148 -9.12 -7.83 -17.50
CA ASN A 148 -10.45 -8.42 -17.71
C ASN A 148 -11.55 -7.37 -17.73
N THR A 149 -11.50 -6.38 -16.83
CA THR A 149 -12.46 -5.27 -16.79
C THR A 149 -12.40 -4.42 -18.07
N ALA A 150 -11.19 -4.14 -18.56
CA ALA A 150 -11.01 -3.38 -19.79
C ALA A 150 -11.55 -4.14 -21.01
N VAL A 151 -11.25 -5.42 -21.13
CA VAL A 151 -11.73 -6.28 -22.22
C VAL A 151 -13.27 -6.35 -22.21
N GLU A 152 -13.87 -6.59 -21.05
CA GLU A 152 -15.34 -6.63 -20.92
C GLU A 152 -15.98 -5.28 -21.31
N ALA A 153 -15.38 -4.18 -20.93
CA ALA A 153 -15.88 -2.84 -21.31
C ALA A 153 -15.77 -2.60 -22.83
N VAL A 154 -14.66 -3.00 -23.45
CA VAL A 154 -14.45 -2.89 -24.90
C VAL A 154 -15.46 -3.74 -25.67
N ASP A 155 -15.70 -4.96 -25.27
CA ASP A 155 -16.67 -5.85 -25.90
C ASP A 155 -18.09 -5.24 -25.87
N LYS A 156 -18.52 -4.74 -24.73
CA LYS A 156 -19.83 -4.06 -24.60
C LYS A 156 -19.96 -2.83 -25.49
N ILE A 157 -18.89 -2.04 -25.61
CA ILE A 157 -18.90 -0.85 -26.50
C ILE A 157 -18.92 -1.24 -27.96
N LYS A 158 -18.12 -2.26 -28.35
CA LYS A 158 -18.03 -2.76 -29.71
C LYS A 158 -19.37 -3.27 -30.22
N ASP A 159 -20.11 -4.02 -29.42
CA ASP A 159 -21.42 -4.55 -29.78
C ASP A 159 -22.39 -3.42 -30.14
N THR A 160 -22.43 -2.37 -29.35
CA THR A 160 -23.27 -1.19 -29.61
C THR A 160 -22.78 -0.39 -30.82
N ALA A 161 -21.47 -0.23 -31.00
CA ALA A 161 -20.89 0.54 -32.11
C ALA A 161 -21.07 -0.16 -33.47
N SER A 162 -21.32 -1.47 -33.46
CA SER A 162 -21.50 -2.29 -34.68
C SER A 162 -22.97 -2.49 -35.06
N ALA A 163 -23.90 -2.02 -34.24
CA ALA A 163 -25.35 -2.09 -34.49
C ALA A 163 -25.85 -0.88 -35.25
#